data_12408baaca21c5be70fc63d2151abdf9
#
_entry.id   12408baaca21c5be70fc63d2151abdf9
#
_cell.length_a   1.000
_cell.length_b   1.000
_cell.length_c   1.000
_cell.angle_alpha   90.00
_cell.angle_beta   90.00
_cell.angle_gamma   90.00
#
_symmetry.space_group_name_H-M   'P 1'
#
loop_
_entity.id
_entity.type
_entity.pdbx_description
1 polymer ?
#
loop_
_entity_poly.entity_id
_entity_poly.type
_entity_poly.pdbx_seq_one_letter_code
_entity_poly.pdbx_strand_id
1 'polypeptide(L)'
;MLIFAVRLILEENGKMLFLRQTKKNGGRFSLIGGNVEEHEFAREALAREAKEEAGIHVEPDDLSLVHVLHRHKLKKDETLIVLYFKAARFHGEPESLEPKKFKDVAWLPVSNLPGEVSKPTLHVLRCIRDNTIYSEFPARSKVLAFWEQFGNKWAGFSDF
;
A
#
# COMPACT_ATOMS: atom_id res chain seq x y z
N MET A 1 9.43 -12.73 -8.18
CA MET A 1 9.42 -12.81 -6.69
C MET A 1 8.06 -12.40 -6.17
N LEU A 2 7.49 -13.17 -5.26
CA LEU A 2 6.23 -12.84 -4.58
C LEU A 2 6.53 -12.10 -3.27
N ILE A 3 5.91 -10.97 -3.08
CA ILE A 3 6.04 -10.12 -1.89
C ILE A 3 4.68 -10.03 -1.20
N PHE A 4 4.66 -10.27 0.10
CA PHE A 4 3.49 -10.08 0.94
C PHE A 4 3.65 -8.79 1.75
N ALA A 5 2.72 -7.85 1.60
CA ALA A 5 2.81 -6.52 2.18
C ALA A 5 1.50 -6.06 2.83
N VAL A 6 1.60 -5.08 3.71
CA VAL A 6 0.49 -4.47 4.44
C VAL A 6 0.49 -2.95 4.30
N ARG A 7 -0.69 -2.34 4.34
CA ARG A 7 -0.88 -0.87 4.31
C ARG A 7 -1.98 -0.45 5.27
N LEU A 8 -1.77 0.67 5.91
CA LEU A 8 -2.69 1.26 6.88
C LEU A 8 -3.54 2.35 6.23
N ILE A 9 -4.86 2.24 6.39
CA ILE A 9 -5.82 3.30 6.13
C ILE A 9 -6.17 3.93 7.49
N LEU A 10 -5.76 5.16 7.68
CA LEU A 10 -6.05 5.93 8.88
C LEU A 10 -6.75 7.21 8.48
N GLU A 11 -8.01 7.35 8.88
CA GLU A 11 -8.88 8.45 8.46
C GLU A 11 -9.49 9.13 9.67
N GLU A 12 -9.38 10.46 9.70
CA GLU A 12 -10.01 11.34 10.70
C GLU A 12 -10.55 12.59 10.02
N ASN A 13 -11.78 12.99 10.36
CA ASN A 13 -12.38 14.24 9.90
C ASN A 13 -12.30 14.46 8.38
N GLY A 14 -12.51 13.40 7.58
CA GLY A 14 -12.47 13.46 6.12
C GLY A 14 -11.04 13.57 5.54
N LYS A 15 -10.01 13.39 6.36
CA LYS A 15 -8.61 13.37 5.95
C LYS A 15 -8.00 12.01 6.21
N MET A 16 -7.06 11.63 5.36
CA MET A 16 -6.32 10.38 5.48
C MET A 16 -4.84 10.68 5.71
N LEU A 17 -4.20 9.88 6.58
CA LEU A 17 -2.78 10.02 6.90
C LEU A 17 -1.92 9.39 5.80
N PHE A 18 -0.94 10.18 5.34
CA PHE A 18 0.12 9.75 4.43
C PHE A 18 1.49 10.11 4.98
N LEU A 19 2.48 9.35 4.55
CA LEU A 19 3.89 9.69 4.69
C LEU A 19 4.35 10.34 3.39
N ARG A 20 5.08 11.44 3.48
CA ARG A 20 5.67 12.10 2.31
C ARG A 20 7.11 11.62 2.11
N GLN A 21 7.35 10.92 1.02
CA GLN A 21 8.70 10.48 0.66
C GLN A 21 9.64 11.67 0.45
N THR A 22 10.92 11.47 0.77
CA THR A 22 11.97 12.42 0.39
C THR A 22 12.07 12.50 -1.14
N LYS A 23 12.60 13.60 -1.68
CA LYS A 23 12.81 13.76 -3.13
C LYS A 23 13.65 12.62 -3.71
N LYS A 24 14.68 12.17 -2.97
CA LYS A 24 15.53 11.03 -3.35
C LYS A 24 14.74 9.74 -3.52
N ASN A 25 13.68 9.54 -2.74
CA ASN A 25 12.81 8.37 -2.79
C ASN A 25 11.56 8.56 -3.66
N GLY A 26 11.50 9.63 -4.46
CA GLY A 26 10.44 9.88 -5.42
C GLY A 26 9.46 11.00 -5.04
N GLY A 27 9.51 11.54 -3.80
CA GLY A 27 8.70 12.68 -3.36
C GLY A 27 7.20 12.43 -3.32
N ARG A 28 6.76 11.17 -3.37
CA ARG A 28 5.33 10.80 -3.40
C ARG A 28 4.75 10.68 -2.00
N PHE A 29 3.43 10.73 -1.93
CA PHE A 29 2.69 10.35 -0.73
C PHE A 29 2.45 8.84 -0.74
N SER A 30 2.77 8.17 0.37
CA SER A 30 2.52 6.75 0.58
C SER A 30 1.79 6.49 1.89
N LEU A 31 1.03 5.40 1.93
CA LEU A 31 0.43 4.91 3.17
C LEU A 31 1.52 4.29 4.05
N ILE A 32 1.32 4.33 5.36
CA ILE A 32 2.12 3.57 6.32
C ILE A 32 2.05 2.09 5.98
N GLY A 33 3.17 1.39 6.03
CA GLY A 33 3.22 -0.06 5.86
C GLY A 33 4.48 -0.54 5.17
N GLY A 34 4.64 -1.85 5.15
CA GLY A 34 5.82 -2.53 4.63
C GLY A 34 5.54 -3.98 4.30
N ASN A 35 6.59 -4.77 4.26
CA ASN A 35 6.49 -6.21 4.02
C ASN A 35 6.16 -6.93 5.33
N VAL A 36 5.42 -8.03 5.21
CA VAL A 36 5.24 -8.98 6.31
C VAL A 36 6.52 -9.81 6.43
N GLU A 37 7.11 -9.84 7.61
CA GLU A 37 8.32 -10.60 7.89
C GLU A 37 8.01 -12.07 8.21
N GLU A 38 9.05 -12.90 8.21
CA GLU A 38 8.92 -14.31 8.55
C GLU A 38 8.42 -14.46 10.00
N HIS A 39 7.48 -15.39 10.21
CA HIS A 39 6.84 -15.66 11.52
C HIS A 39 5.96 -14.53 12.09
N GLU A 40 5.61 -13.54 11.28
CA GLU A 40 4.77 -12.41 11.65
C GLU A 40 3.41 -12.50 10.97
N PHE A 41 2.33 -12.22 11.69
CA PHE A 41 1.01 -12.05 11.08
C PHE A 41 0.84 -10.65 10.48
N ALA A 42 -0.03 -10.52 9.48
CA ALA A 42 -0.23 -9.26 8.75
C ALA A 42 -0.59 -8.06 9.65
N ARG A 43 -1.45 -8.26 10.66
CA ARG A 43 -1.82 -7.19 11.60
C ARG A 43 -0.66 -6.79 12.51
N GLU A 44 0.15 -7.75 12.91
CA GLU A 44 1.37 -7.52 13.72
C GLU A 44 2.39 -6.71 12.91
N ALA A 45 2.61 -7.11 11.63
CA ALA A 45 3.46 -6.37 10.70
C ALA A 45 3.02 -4.91 10.59
N LEU A 46 1.73 -4.67 10.42
CA LEU A 46 1.22 -3.32 10.28
C LEU A 46 1.34 -2.49 11.57
N ALA A 47 1.12 -3.10 12.73
CA ALA A 47 1.34 -2.44 14.01
C ALA A 47 2.83 -2.07 14.21
N ARG A 48 3.76 -2.95 13.82
CA ARG A 48 5.20 -2.68 13.83
C ARG A 48 5.57 -1.52 12.89
N GLU A 49 5.11 -1.57 11.65
CA GLU A 49 5.38 -0.52 10.65
C GLU A 49 4.82 0.85 11.08
N ALA A 50 3.62 0.88 11.67
CA ALA A 50 3.02 2.12 12.18
C ALA A 50 3.89 2.77 13.27
N LYS A 51 4.49 1.97 14.14
CA LYS A 51 5.40 2.44 15.17
C LYS A 51 6.74 2.88 14.58
N GLU A 52 7.32 2.11 13.66
CA GLU A 52 8.62 2.38 13.06
C GLU A 52 8.61 3.62 12.15
N GLU A 53 7.60 3.74 11.29
CA GLU A 53 7.53 4.80 10.29
C GLU A 53 6.90 6.10 10.84
N ALA A 54 5.87 5.99 11.68
CA ALA A 54 5.04 7.14 12.08
C ALA A 54 4.95 7.36 13.60
N GLY A 55 5.59 6.54 14.43
CA GLY A 55 5.59 6.69 15.89
C GLY A 55 4.23 6.50 16.55
N ILE A 56 3.24 5.96 15.85
CA ILE A 56 1.92 5.70 16.39
C ILE A 56 1.75 4.25 16.83
N HIS A 57 0.89 4.05 17.83
CA HIS A 57 0.53 2.73 18.32
C HIS A 57 -0.86 2.34 17.81
N VAL A 58 -0.93 1.19 17.16
CA VAL A 58 -2.17 0.57 16.69
C VAL A 58 -2.23 -0.85 17.24
N GLU A 59 -3.32 -1.19 17.91
CA GLU A 59 -3.54 -2.57 18.36
C GLU A 59 -3.91 -3.45 17.15
N PRO A 60 -3.31 -4.66 17.00
CA PRO A 60 -3.66 -5.58 15.93
C PRO A 60 -5.16 -5.87 15.84
N ASP A 61 -5.84 -5.99 16.98
CA ASP A 61 -7.29 -6.28 17.04
C ASP A 61 -8.18 -5.10 16.59
N ASP A 62 -7.63 -3.88 16.54
CA ASP A 62 -8.33 -2.70 16.03
C ASP A 62 -8.20 -2.54 14.50
N LEU A 63 -7.50 -3.46 13.84
CA LEU A 63 -7.29 -3.47 12.40
C LEU A 63 -8.31 -4.36 11.68
N SER A 64 -9.08 -3.76 10.78
CA SER A 64 -10.04 -4.47 9.93
C SER A 64 -9.57 -4.50 8.48
N LEU A 65 -9.58 -5.69 7.86
CA LEU A 65 -9.23 -5.82 6.44
C LEU A 65 -10.30 -5.13 5.59
N VAL A 66 -9.88 -4.20 4.73
CA VAL A 66 -10.78 -3.46 3.84
C VAL A 66 -10.52 -3.72 2.37
N HIS A 67 -9.33 -4.20 2.01
CA HIS A 67 -9.01 -4.51 0.62
C HIS A 67 -7.81 -5.43 0.47
N VAL A 68 -7.80 -6.24 -0.57
CA VAL A 68 -6.65 -7.04 -1.03
C VAL A 68 -6.32 -6.63 -2.46
N LEU A 69 -5.10 -6.18 -2.68
CA LEU A 69 -4.58 -5.85 -3.99
C LEU A 69 -3.59 -6.91 -4.47
N HIS A 70 -3.88 -7.54 -5.59
CA HIS A 70 -2.90 -8.32 -6.35
C HIS A 70 -2.22 -7.38 -7.36
N ARG A 71 -0.94 -7.15 -7.19
CA ARG A 71 -0.21 -6.17 -7.97
C ARG A 71 1.01 -6.76 -8.67
N HIS A 72 1.17 -6.44 -9.97
CA HIS A 72 2.41 -6.67 -10.68
C HIS A 72 3.21 -5.37 -10.83
N LYS A 73 4.47 -5.39 -10.41
CA LYS A 73 5.45 -4.35 -10.75
C LYS A 73 6.27 -4.83 -11.95
N LEU A 74 5.72 -4.63 -13.14
CA LEU A 74 6.24 -5.21 -14.38
C LEU A 74 7.73 -4.95 -14.61
N LYS A 75 8.18 -3.71 -14.40
CA LYS A 75 9.59 -3.33 -14.60
C LYS A 75 10.57 -4.02 -13.62
N LYS A 76 10.08 -4.48 -12.47
CA LYS A 76 10.89 -5.12 -11.43
C LYS A 76 10.72 -6.63 -11.40
N ASP A 77 9.80 -7.17 -12.20
CA ASP A 77 9.39 -8.58 -12.18
C ASP A 77 8.97 -9.04 -10.77
N GLU A 78 8.23 -8.19 -10.07
CA GLU A 78 7.71 -8.45 -8.73
C GLU A 78 6.19 -8.59 -8.75
N THR A 79 5.69 -9.59 -8.05
CA THR A 79 4.26 -9.74 -7.73
C THR A 79 4.05 -9.46 -6.25
N LEU A 80 3.06 -8.65 -5.94
CA LEU A 80 2.71 -8.31 -4.57
C LEU A 80 1.27 -8.73 -4.27
N ILE A 81 1.08 -9.31 -3.09
CA ILE A 81 -0.22 -9.37 -2.42
C ILE A 81 -0.18 -8.35 -1.30
N VAL A 82 -1.00 -7.32 -1.41
CA VAL A 82 -1.03 -6.21 -0.45
C VAL A 82 -2.35 -6.20 0.29
N LEU A 83 -2.31 -6.34 1.60
CA LEU A 83 -3.47 -6.25 2.49
C LEU A 83 -3.60 -4.83 3.01
N TYR A 84 -4.77 -4.23 2.82
CA TYR A 84 -5.11 -2.91 3.35
C TYR A 84 -6.02 -3.07 4.56
N PHE A 85 -5.58 -2.51 5.69
CA PHE A 85 -6.35 -2.51 6.92
C PHE A 85 -6.73 -1.09 7.31
N LYS A 86 -7.94 -0.92 7.80
CA LYS A 86 -8.39 0.32 8.44
C LYS A 86 -8.26 0.17 9.95
N ALA A 87 -7.65 1.16 10.61
CA ALA A 87 -7.60 1.21 12.06
C ALA A 87 -8.86 1.88 12.61
N ALA A 88 -9.51 1.24 13.60
CA ALA A 88 -10.62 1.83 14.34
C ALA A 88 -10.15 2.96 15.26
N ARG A 89 -8.92 2.85 15.77
CA ARG A 89 -8.28 3.83 16.66
C ARG A 89 -6.75 3.66 16.62
N PHE A 90 -6.07 4.69 17.07
CA PHE A 90 -4.62 4.71 17.27
C PHE A 90 -4.25 5.64 18.42
N HIS A 91 -3.03 5.54 18.91
CA HIS A 91 -2.49 6.39 19.96
C HIS A 91 -1.17 7.03 19.51
N GLY A 92 -0.92 8.24 19.97
CA GLY A 92 0.27 9.03 19.65
C GLY A 92 0.03 10.06 18.55
N GLU A 93 0.95 10.99 18.43
CA GLU A 93 0.95 12.00 17.37
C GLU A 93 1.81 11.47 16.21
N PRO A 94 1.24 11.36 15.00
CA PRO A 94 2.01 10.91 13.85
C PRO A 94 3.16 11.86 13.51
N GLU A 95 4.35 11.33 13.40
CA GLU A 95 5.55 12.04 12.94
C GLU A 95 6.43 11.09 12.12
N SER A 96 7.29 11.60 11.24
CA SER A 96 8.21 10.75 10.52
C SER A 96 9.38 10.31 11.41
N LEU A 97 9.48 9.01 11.67
CA LEU A 97 10.60 8.40 12.41
C LEU A 97 11.69 7.82 11.49
N GLU A 98 11.46 7.80 10.19
CA GLU A 98 12.43 7.39 9.18
C GLU A 98 12.79 8.54 8.22
N PRO A 99 13.47 9.59 8.69
CA PRO A 99 13.69 10.82 7.91
C PRO A 99 14.49 10.62 6.62
N LYS A 100 15.22 9.52 6.50
CA LYS A 100 15.92 9.14 5.25
C LYS A 100 14.95 8.66 4.16
N LYS A 101 13.79 8.13 4.54
CA LYS A 101 12.75 7.67 3.62
C LYS A 101 11.62 8.69 3.47
N PHE A 102 11.16 9.22 4.60
CA PHE A 102 9.99 10.10 4.67
C PHE A 102 10.36 11.42 5.33
N LYS A 103 10.11 12.49 4.63
CA LYS A 103 10.44 13.83 5.09
C LYS A 103 9.48 14.32 6.19
N ASP A 104 8.19 13.95 6.08
CA ASP A 104 7.12 14.32 7.02
C ASP A 104 5.89 13.41 6.87
N VAL A 105 4.89 13.66 7.73
CA VAL A 105 3.54 13.10 7.62
C VAL A 105 2.57 14.17 7.11
N ALA A 106 1.48 13.76 6.47
CA ALA A 106 0.45 14.67 5.99
C ALA A 106 -0.94 14.07 6.14
N TRP A 107 -1.86 14.86 6.68
CA TRP A 107 -3.29 14.58 6.64
C TRP A 107 -3.89 15.23 5.39
N LEU A 108 -4.24 14.40 4.42
CA LEU A 108 -4.75 14.86 3.11
C LEU A 108 -6.26 14.65 3.00
N PRO A 109 -7.01 15.64 2.46
CA PRO A 109 -8.45 15.48 2.26
C PRO A 109 -8.74 14.35 1.27
N VAL A 110 -9.56 13.38 1.69
CA VAL A 110 -9.91 12.21 0.87
C VAL A 110 -10.66 12.61 -0.41
N SER A 111 -11.42 13.71 -0.35
CA SER A 111 -12.17 14.25 -1.48
C SER A 111 -11.31 14.87 -2.58
N ASN A 112 -10.07 15.23 -2.28
CA ASN A 112 -9.16 15.90 -3.22
C ASN A 112 -7.71 15.54 -2.93
N LEU A 113 -7.32 14.31 -3.25
CA LEU A 113 -5.95 13.84 -3.09
C LEU A 113 -5.03 14.43 -4.17
N PRO A 114 -3.80 14.83 -3.80
CA PRO A 114 -2.84 15.38 -4.76
C PRO A 114 -2.33 14.33 -5.77
N GLY A 115 -1.83 14.80 -6.91
CA GLY A 115 -1.31 13.95 -7.97
C GLY A 115 -0.07 13.11 -7.60
N GLU A 116 0.60 13.44 -6.50
CA GLU A 116 1.74 12.71 -5.95
C GLU A 116 1.33 11.41 -5.22
N VAL A 117 0.04 11.18 -4.98
CA VAL A 117 -0.45 9.87 -4.52
C VAL A 117 -0.36 8.87 -5.68
N SER A 118 0.22 7.70 -5.43
CA SER A 118 0.49 6.73 -6.49
C SER A 118 -0.80 6.18 -7.12
N LYS A 119 -0.73 5.83 -8.41
CA LYS A 119 -1.88 5.24 -9.14
C LYS A 119 -2.43 3.98 -8.49
N PRO A 120 -1.61 3.02 -7.99
CA PRO A 120 -2.14 1.86 -7.26
C PRO A 120 -2.90 2.25 -6.00
N THR A 121 -2.40 3.22 -5.23
CA THR A 121 -3.09 3.72 -4.03
C THR A 121 -4.43 4.34 -4.39
N LEU A 122 -4.48 5.23 -5.40
CA LEU A 122 -5.74 5.82 -5.87
C LEU A 122 -6.73 4.76 -6.34
N HIS A 123 -6.26 3.72 -7.03
CA HIS A 123 -7.08 2.58 -7.47
C HIS A 123 -7.71 1.87 -6.27
N VAL A 124 -6.91 1.53 -5.26
CA VAL A 124 -7.39 0.85 -4.05
C VAL A 124 -8.39 1.72 -3.27
N LEU A 125 -8.12 3.02 -3.11
CA LEU A 125 -9.04 3.91 -2.40
C LEU A 125 -10.41 4.01 -3.08
N ARG A 126 -10.46 3.96 -4.42
CA ARG A 126 -11.73 3.86 -5.17
C ARG A 126 -12.42 2.52 -4.89
N CYS A 127 -11.68 1.42 -4.90
CA CYS A 127 -12.22 0.10 -4.59
C CYS A 127 -12.81 0.04 -3.17
N ILE A 128 -12.11 0.59 -2.18
CA ILE A 128 -12.59 0.66 -0.79
C ILE A 128 -13.88 1.49 -0.70
N ARG A 129 -13.93 2.67 -1.35
CA ARG A 129 -15.13 3.51 -1.43
C ARG A 129 -16.32 2.74 -2.02
N ASP A 130 -16.06 1.92 -3.03
CA ASP A 130 -17.09 1.17 -3.75
C ASP A 130 -17.36 -0.22 -3.11
N ASN A 131 -16.85 -0.48 -1.91
CA ASN A 131 -16.96 -1.73 -1.14
C ASN A 131 -16.46 -2.97 -1.91
N THR A 132 -15.48 -2.80 -2.78
CA THR A 132 -14.81 -3.88 -3.49
C THR A 132 -13.64 -4.39 -2.65
N ILE A 133 -13.72 -5.66 -2.21
CA ILE A 133 -12.71 -6.24 -1.31
C ILE A 133 -11.43 -6.71 -2.00
N TYR A 134 -11.46 -6.95 -3.30
CA TYR A 134 -10.32 -7.46 -4.06
C TYR A 134 -10.20 -6.74 -5.41
N SER A 135 -8.96 -6.44 -5.81
CA SER A 135 -8.67 -5.95 -7.15
C SER A 135 -7.28 -6.34 -7.65
N GLU A 136 -7.06 -6.13 -8.92
CA GLU A 136 -5.80 -6.39 -9.62
C GLU A 136 -5.24 -5.10 -10.24
N PHE A 137 -3.92 -4.94 -10.21
CA PHE A 137 -3.27 -3.76 -10.76
C PHE A 137 -1.87 -4.09 -11.32
N PRO A 138 -1.48 -3.59 -12.51
CA PRO A 138 -2.33 -2.88 -13.48
C PRO A 138 -3.35 -3.80 -14.13
N ALA A 139 -4.25 -3.27 -14.96
CA ALA A 139 -5.24 -4.07 -15.68
C ALA A 139 -4.56 -5.19 -16.49
N ARG A 140 -5.17 -6.37 -16.56
CA ARG A 140 -4.62 -7.56 -17.23
C ARG A 140 -4.16 -7.28 -18.67
N SER A 141 -4.88 -6.47 -19.41
CA SER A 141 -4.50 -6.06 -20.78
C SER A 141 -3.12 -5.40 -20.85
N LYS A 142 -2.78 -4.57 -19.84
CA LYS A 142 -1.45 -3.92 -19.74
C LYS A 142 -0.36 -4.90 -19.39
N VAL A 143 -0.66 -5.90 -18.56
CA VAL A 143 0.28 -6.97 -18.19
C VAL A 143 0.62 -7.82 -19.40
N LEU A 144 -0.40 -8.22 -20.17
CA LEU A 144 -0.21 -9.00 -21.41
C LEU A 144 0.58 -8.23 -22.44
N ALA A 145 0.23 -6.97 -22.71
CA ALA A 145 0.96 -6.11 -23.67
C ALA A 145 2.44 -5.93 -23.27
N PHE A 146 2.74 -5.82 -21.98
CA PHE A 146 4.13 -5.75 -21.51
C PHE A 146 4.89 -7.04 -21.80
N TRP A 147 4.31 -8.19 -21.52
CA TRP A 147 4.96 -9.47 -21.77
C TRP A 147 5.12 -9.79 -23.25
N GLU A 148 4.17 -9.41 -24.10
CA GLU A 148 4.29 -9.52 -25.54
C GLU A 148 5.47 -8.69 -26.09
N GLN A 149 5.67 -7.49 -25.55
CA GLN A 149 6.77 -6.60 -25.97
C GLN A 149 8.16 -7.09 -25.51
N PHE A 150 8.27 -7.68 -24.33
CA PHE A 150 9.56 -8.04 -23.70
C PHE A 150 9.85 -9.53 -23.71
N GLY A 151 9.07 -10.34 -24.43
CA GLY A 151 9.25 -11.79 -24.52
C GLY A 151 8.60 -12.55 -23.38
N ASN A 152 8.06 -13.70 -23.73
CA ASN A 152 7.22 -14.52 -22.86
C ASN A 152 8.07 -15.39 -21.94
N LYS A 153 8.43 -14.89 -20.75
CA LYS A 153 9.03 -15.73 -19.70
C LYS A 153 8.05 -16.79 -19.16
N TRP A 154 6.78 -16.73 -19.58
CA TRP A 154 5.66 -17.57 -19.11
C TRP A 154 5.05 -18.44 -20.21
N ALA A 155 5.78 -18.76 -21.28
CA ALA A 155 5.30 -19.59 -22.38
C ALA A 155 4.84 -21.04 -22.00
N GLY A 156 4.92 -21.40 -20.71
CA GLY A 156 4.48 -22.69 -20.21
C GLY A 156 3.07 -22.73 -19.60
N PHE A 157 2.30 -21.63 -19.62
CA PHE A 157 0.94 -21.55 -19.02
C PHE A 157 -0.17 -21.34 -20.05
N SER A 158 0.06 -21.68 -21.32
CA SER A 158 -0.95 -21.50 -22.39
C SER A 158 -1.99 -22.62 -22.47
N ASP A 159 -1.94 -23.64 -21.61
CA ASP A 159 -2.79 -24.84 -21.71
C ASP A 159 -3.68 -25.09 -20.48
N PHE A 160 -4.20 -24.02 -19.85
CA PHE A 160 -5.25 -24.15 -18.83
C PHE A 160 -6.43 -23.22 -19.13
#